data_bfce4705fda9da3a51d8693170ae9ee0
#
_entry.id   bfce4705fda9da3a51d8693170ae9ee0
#
_cell.length_a   1.000
_cell.length_b   1.000
_cell.length_c   1.000
_cell.angle_alpha   90.00
_cell.angle_beta   90.00
_cell.angle_gamma   90.00
#
_symmetry.space_group_name_H-M   'P 1'
#
loop_
_entity.id
_entity.type
_entity.pdbx_description
1 polymer ?
#
loop_
_entity_poly.entity_id
_entity_poly.type
_entity_poly.pdbx_seq_one_letter_code
_entity_poly.pdbx_strand_id
1 'polypeptide(L)' 'MVVVVKNDTDQERLKELITWLKQFGVQIHVSRGAQTSVLGLVGDTSSIDVGDIQSFDIVED' A
#
# COMPACT_ATOMS: atom_id res chain seq x y z
N MET A 1 -10.06 -0.09 2.54
CA MET A 1 -8.88 -0.89 2.95
C MET A 1 -7.74 0.03 3.34
N VAL A 2 -7.03 -0.31 4.38
CA VAL A 2 -5.91 0.48 4.87
C VAL A 2 -4.67 -0.41 4.91
N VAL A 3 -3.56 0.09 4.36
CA VAL A 3 -2.29 -0.63 4.33
C VAL A 3 -1.24 0.22 5.04
N VAL A 4 -0.54 -0.37 6.00
CA VAL A 4 0.51 0.31 6.76
C VAL A 4 1.87 -0.12 6.22
N VAL A 5 2.70 0.85 5.83
CA VAL A 5 4.02 0.59 5.27
C VAL A 5 5.10 1.29 6.11
N LYS A 6 6.31 0.75 6.06
CA LYS A 6 7.45 1.31 6.78
C LYS A 6 7.99 2.54 6.08
N ASN A 7 8.28 3.60 6.85
CA ASN A 7 8.80 4.87 6.30
C ASN A 7 10.26 4.82 5.90
N ASP A 8 11.03 3.92 6.49
CA ASP A 8 12.46 3.79 6.23
C ASP A 8 12.77 2.95 5.00
N THR A 9 11.76 2.70 4.18
CA THR A 9 11.92 1.87 2.99
C THR A 9 12.33 2.69 1.79
N ASP A 10 12.84 1.97 0.78
CA ASP A 10 13.19 2.53 -0.51
C ASP A 10 11.93 3.10 -1.19
N GLN A 11 12.03 4.34 -1.65
CA GLN A 11 10.93 5.00 -2.38
C GLN A 11 10.52 4.22 -3.63
N GLU A 12 11.46 3.55 -4.26
CA GLU A 12 11.16 2.72 -5.43
C GLU A 12 10.20 1.58 -5.10
N ARG A 13 10.40 0.97 -3.94
CA ARG A 13 9.52 -0.12 -3.49
C ARG A 13 8.12 0.37 -3.19
N LEU A 14 8.01 1.56 -2.59
CA LEU A 14 6.72 2.18 -2.34
C LEU A 14 6.00 2.47 -3.66
N LYS A 15 6.71 2.98 -4.65
CA LYS A 15 6.13 3.23 -5.98
C LYS A 15 5.66 1.94 -6.63
N GLU A 16 6.42 0.87 -6.51
CA GLU A 16 6.02 -0.44 -7.04
C GLU A 16 4.71 -0.91 -6.42
N LEU A 17 4.59 -0.79 -5.10
CA LEU A 17 3.38 -1.18 -4.40
C LEU A 17 2.18 -0.35 -4.86
N ILE A 18 2.35 0.96 -4.94
CA ILE A 18 1.27 1.86 -5.37
C ILE A 18 0.85 1.55 -6.81
N THR A 19 1.81 1.33 -7.70
CA THR A 19 1.52 0.99 -9.10
C THR A 19 0.75 -0.32 -9.19
N TRP A 20 1.16 -1.31 -8.41
CA TRP A 20 0.48 -2.60 -8.38
C TRP A 20 -0.96 -2.46 -7.89
N LEU A 21 -1.17 -1.68 -6.83
CA LEU A 21 -2.51 -1.47 -6.28
C LEU A 21 -3.42 -0.72 -7.26
N LYS A 22 -2.86 0.22 -8.03
CA LYS A 22 -3.65 0.99 -9.00
C LYS A 22 -4.24 0.12 -10.11
N GLN A 23 -3.65 -1.04 -10.38
CA GLN A 23 -4.19 -1.97 -11.39
C GLN A 23 -5.61 -2.41 -11.08
N PHE A 24 -6.01 -2.36 -9.81
CA PHE A 24 -7.34 -2.78 -9.38
C PHE A 24 -8.38 -1.67 -9.49
N GLY A 25 -8.01 -0.50 -10.01
CA GLY A 25 -8.94 0.59 -10.21
C GLY A 25 -9.31 1.36 -8.95
N VAL A 26 -8.55 1.20 -7.87
CA VAL A 26 -8.79 1.90 -6.61
C VAL A 26 -8.01 3.21 -6.57
N GLN A 27 -8.54 4.18 -5.81
CA GLN A 27 -7.82 5.40 -5.50
C GLN A 27 -6.97 5.18 -4.24
N ILE A 28 -5.79 5.77 -4.22
CA ILE A 28 -4.85 5.59 -3.12
C ILE A 28 -4.53 6.94 -2.52
N HIS A 29 -4.81 7.07 -1.22
CA HIS A 29 -4.46 8.25 -0.43
C HIS A 29 -3.31 7.89 0.50
N VAL A 30 -2.22 8.65 0.40
CA VAL A 30 -1.02 8.41 1.21
C VAL A 30 -0.99 9.40 2.35
N SER A 31 -0.91 8.88 3.58
CA SER A 31 -0.75 9.68 4.79
C SER A 31 0.57 9.30 5.43
N ARG A 32 1.51 10.24 5.48
CA ARG A 32 2.85 10.00 6.00
C ARG A 32 2.91 10.31 7.49
N GLY A 33 3.35 9.33 8.26
CA GLY A 33 3.58 9.49 9.69
C GLY A 33 5.08 9.57 10.01
N ALA A 34 5.40 9.56 11.31
CA ALA A 34 6.78 9.69 11.77
C ALA A 34 7.60 8.43 11.48
N GLN A 35 7.01 7.26 11.65
CA GLN A 35 7.70 5.97 11.49
C GLN A 35 7.07 5.10 10.42
N THR A 36 5.81 5.27 10.16
CA THR A 36 5.06 4.49 9.19
C THR A 36 4.21 5.42 8.33
N SER A 37 3.87 4.96 7.15
CA SER A 37 2.90 5.63 6.28
C SER A 37 1.67 4.75 6.12
N VAL A 38 0.53 5.39 5.94
CA VAL A 38 -0.74 4.67 5.77
C VAL A 38 -1.26 4.94 4.36
N LEU A 39 -1.58 3.87 3.66
CA LEU A 39 -2.23 3.95 2.35
C LEU A 39 -3.71 3.64 2.51
N GLY A 40 -4.55 4.63 2.26
CA GLY A 40 -5.99 4.44 2.25
C GLY A 40 -6.46 4.09 0.85
N LEU A 41 -7.05 2.91 0.68
CA LEU A 41 -7.54 2.46 -0.62
C LEU A 41 -9.04 2.69 -0.68
N VAL A 42 -9.47 3.49 -1.66
CA VAL A 42 -10.87 3.85 -1.85
C VAL A 42 -11.38 3.22 -3.14
N GLY A 43 -12.48 2.49 -3.05
CA GLY A 43 -13.08 1.81 -4.17
C GLY A 43 -13.34 0.35 -3.87
N ASP A 44 -13.57 -0.45 -4.91
CA ASP A 44 -13.82 -1.88 -4.75
C ASP A 44 -12.50 -2.62 -4.60
N THR A 45 -12.22 -3.09 -3.39
CA THR A 45 -11.01 -3.83 -3.07
C THR A 45 -11.22 -5.34 -3.04
N SER A 46 -12.36 -5.82 -3.47
CA SER A 46 -12.70 -7.26 -3.37
C SER A 46 -11.78 -8.13 -4.22
N SER A 47 -11.18 -7.58 -5.28
CA SER A 47 -10.26 -8.34 -6.14
C SER A 47 -8.84 -8.39 -5.57
N ILE A 48 -8.55 -7.64 -4.51
CA ILE A 48 -7.21 -7.57 -3.96
C ILE A 48 -7.03 -8.64 -2.89
N ASP A 49 -6.05 -9.51 -3.10
CA ASP A 49 -5.72 -10.54 -2.12
C ASP A 49 -4.80 -9.94 -1.05
N VAL A 50 -5.24 -10.01 0.20
CA VAL A 50 -4.46 -9.52 1.35
C VAL A 50 -3.10 -10.22 1.44
N GLY A 51 -3.06 -11.52 1.11
CA GLY A 51 -1.81 -12.25 1.10
C GLY A 51 -0.79 -11.68 0.11
N ASP A 52 -1.27 -11.23 -1.05
CA ASP A 52 -0.40 -10.60 -2.05
C ASP A 52 0.15 -9.27 -1.54
N ILE A 53 -0.69 -8.47 -0.85
CA ILE A 53 -0.24 -7.22 -0.25
C ILE A 53 0.85 -7.51 0.78
N GLN A 54 0.61 -8.47 1.65
CA GLN A 54 1.55 -8.82 2.72
C GLN A 54 2.85 -9.42 2.21
N SER A 55 2.89 -9.85 0.94
CA SER A 55 4.13 -10.35 0.34
C SER A 55 5.14 -9.24 0.05
N PHE A 56 4.71 -7.98 0.00
CA PHE A 56 5.63 -6.86 -0.13
C PHE A 56 6.35 -6.65 1.21
N ASP A 57 7.68 -6.64 1.18
CA ASP A 57 8.48 -6.55 2.40
C ASP A 57 8.33 -5.23 3.14
N ILE A 58 7.86 -4.18 2.47
CA ILE A 58 7.64 -2.87 3.09
C ILE A 58 6.32 -2.79 3.85
N VAL A 59 5.41 -3.73 3.66
CA VAL A 59 4.09 -3.72 4.30
C VAL A 59 4.20 -4.31 5.70
N GLU A 60 3.72 -3.56 6.70
CA GLU A 60 3.67 -4.04 8.08
C GLU A 60 2.35 -4.70 8.41
N ASP A 61 1.26 -4.16 7.83
CA ASP A 61 -0.07 -4.67 8.20
C ASP A 61 -1.11 -4.41 7.12
#